data_88a48c7d965ac8771a14adf1a99d7851
#
_entry.id   88a48c7d965ac8771a14adf1a99d7851
#
_cell.length_a   1.000
_cell.length_b   1.000
_cell.length_c   1.000
_cell.angle_alpha   90.00
_cell.angle_beta   90.00
_cell.angle_gamma   90.00
#
_symmetry.space_group_name_H-M   'P 1'
#
loop_
_entity.id
_entity.type
_entity.pdbx_description
1 polymer ?
#
loop_
_entity_poly.entity_id
_entity_poly.type
_entity_poly.pdbx_seq_one_letter_code
_entity_poly.pdbx_strand_id
1 'polypeptide(L)'
;MSLKKRCEPFAHMVQDARNQGIYPYFRPIDRSWGTEVEVSGRRLIMIGSNDYLGFTHDPRIIEATAKAALRWGSGPGGSRFLCGNLTLHEALEHRLAAFVGKKKAVVHATGFTTNLGAIACLLTPQDIIVCDRENHASIFEGCQASRARLIPFAHNDAAGAERKLAAASQKNANGCKLLITEGVFSMSGDMSPLDELVKLKETYTDLLIYLDDAHGLGVMGNGGRGTADHFGLTAQVDFIMGTFSKALASIGGFIAADDEVVLEYLRHHSKPLIFSAALPASNAATVLACLDLLDEDPGRVTRLWEITHKVHQGYREIGVITRHSKTPIIPIYIGAEDKAFAFAKDMFDHGVFALPAIYPAVPRGQAVIRTAYMSTHKKSQIDYVLEVLAKLAKKHRIRFCDLEQPESFWEGEGYSGDYPATPGSAVGMASE
;
A
#
# COMPACT_ATOMS: atom_id res chain seq x y z
N MET A 1 26.21 22.96 -10.35
CA MET A 1 26.70 21.63 -9.90
C MET A 1 26.25 20.61 -10.95
N SER A 2 27.14 19.68 -11.44
CA SER A 2 26.71 18.64 -12.38
C SER A 2 25.81 17.61 -11.68
N LEU A 3 24.92 16.95 -12.46
CA LEU A 3 24.04 15.90 -11.94
C LEU A 3 24.84 14.80 -11.21
N LYS A 4 25.98 14.40 -11.79
CA LYS A 4 26.90 13.42 -11.19
C LYS A 4 27.33 13.84 -9.78
N LYS A 5 27.88 15.06 -9.64
CA LYS A 5 28.33 15.58 -8.33
C LYS A 5 27.23 15.64 -7.28
N ARG A 6 25.97 15.83 -7.69
CA ARG A 6 24.81 15.84 -6.80
C ARG A 6 24.48 14.41 -6.30
N CYS A 7 24.65 13.39 -7.15
CA CYS A 7 24.29 12.00 -6.83
C CYS A 7 25.42 11.21 -6.14
N GLU A 8 26.71 11.61 -6.35
CA GLU A 8 27.88 10.90 -5.80
C GLU A 8 27.84 10.62 -4.30
N PRO A 9 27.48 11.57 -3.41
CA PRO A 9 27.46 11.32 -1.96
C PRO A 9 26.53 10.17 -1.57
N PHE A 10 25.35 10.09 -2.19
CA PHE A 10 24.42 8.99 -1.93
C PHE A 10 24.95 7.66 -2.47
N ALA A 11 25.54 7.66 -3.66
CA ALA A 11 26.13 6.46 -4.24
C ALA A 11 27.28 5.89 -3.39
N HIS A 12 28.13 6.76 -2.83
CA HIS A 12 29.19 6.36 -1.89
C HIS A 12 28.61 5.76 -0.62
N MET A 13 27.61 6.40 0.00
CA MET A 13 26.94 5.87 1.19
C MET A 13 26.36 4.46 0.96
N VAL A 14 25.70 4.25 -0.18
CA VAL A 14 25.17 2.93 -0.56
C VAL A 14 26.30 1.90 -0.74
N GLN A 15 27.41 2.31 -1.39
CA GLN A 15 28.55 1.43 -1.60
C GLN A 15 29.24 1.05 -0.28
N ASP A 16 29.37 1.99 0.64
CA ASP A 16 29.94 1.73 1.98
C ASP A 16 29.04 0.78 2.78
N ALA A 17 27.72 0.95 2.73
CA ALA A 17 26.79 0.02 3.35
C ALA A 17 26.88 -1.40 2.75
N ARG A 18 27.10 -1.50 1.44
CA ARG A 18 27.33 -2.80 0.76
C ARG A 18 28.64 -3.43 1.21
N ASN A 19 29.72 -2.67 1.27
CA ASN A 19 31.05 -3.13 1.71
C ASN A 19 31.01 -3.65 3.16
N GLN A 20 30.19 -3.02 4.01
CA GLN A 20 29.94 -3.45 5.39
C GLN A 20 28.94 -4.62 5.51
N GLY A 21 28.32 -5.05 4.41
CA GLY A 21 27.33 -6.13 4.40
C GLY A 21 25.99 -5.79 5.10
N ILE A 22 25.73 -4.51 5.35
CA ILE A 22 24.50 -4.05 6.03
C ILE A 22 23.42 -3.52 5.08
N TYR A 23 23.72 -3.37 3.78
CA TYR A 23 22.76 -2.89 2.79
C TYR A 23 21.64 -3.91 2.56
N PRO A 24 20.37 -3.63 2.95
CA PRO A 24 19.30 -4.65 2.93
C PRO A 24 18.51 -4.69 1.63
N TYR A 25 18.53 -3.62 0.81
CA TYR A 25 17.64 -3.44 -0.31
C TYR A 25 18.13 -4.08 -1.61
N PHE A 26 17.21 -4.31 -2.56
CA PHE A 26 17.49 -4.89 -3.88
C PHE A 26 18.22 -6.24 -3.83
N ARG A 27 17.97 -7.03 -2.79
CA ARG A 27 18.48 -8.40 -2.73
C ARG A 27 17.71 -9.28 -3.72
N PRO A 28 18.37 -9.93 -4.68
CA PRO A 28 17.69 -10.84 -5.58
C PRO A 28 17.19 -12.06 -4.80
N ILE A 29 15.94 -12.44 -5.11
CA ILE A 29 15.35 -13.68 -4.62
C ILE A 29 15.56 -14.73 -5.70
N ASP A 30 16.30 -15.78 -5.39
CA ASP A 30 16.67 -16.84 -6.33
C ASP A 30 15.50 -17.79 -6.58
N ARG A 31 14.72 -18.09 -5.52
CA ARG A 31 13.51 -18.93 -5.55
C ARG A 31 12.51 -18.49 -4.50
N SER A 32 11.23 -18.77 -4.75
CA SER A 32 10.14 -18.50 -3.82
C SER A 32 9.20 -19.71 -3.72
N TRP A 33 8.70 -19.95 -2.51
CA TRP A 33 7.68 -20.97 -2.20
C TRP A 33 6.53 -20.35 -1.37
N GLY A 34 6.24 -19.09 -1.59
CA GLY A 34 5.26 -18.31 -0.85
C GLY A 34 5.81 -17.80 0.47
N THR A 35 5.60 -18.54 1.56
CA THR A 35 6.09 -18.15 2.89
C THR A 35 7.59 -18.33 3.11
N GLU A 36 8.28 -18.94 2.16
CA GLU A 36 9.72 -19.12 2.20
C GLU A 36 10.36 -18.66 0.88
N VAL A 37 11.55 -18.10 0.99
CA VAL A 37 12.35 -17.65 -0.17
C VAL A 37 13.79 -18.13 -0.04
N GLU A 38 14.48 -18.24 -1.17
CA GLU A 38 15.92 -18.45 -1.23
C GLU A 38 16.59 -17.16 -1.68
N VAL A 39 17.59 -16.71 -0.91
CA VAL A 39 18.41 -15.54 -1.22
C VAL A 39 19.86 -15.92 -0.97
N SER A 40 20.68 -15.87 -2.01
CA SER A 40 22.11 -16.23 -1.94
C SER A 40 22.33 -17.63 -1.33
N GLY A 41 21.56 -18.61 -1.76
CA GLY A 41 21.63 -20.02 -1.29
C GLY A 41 21.10 -20.25 0.12
N ARG A 42 20.47 -19.27 0.76
CA ARG A 42 19.90 -19.38 2.11
C ARG A 42 18.39 -19.40 2.04
N ARG A 43 17.77 -20.38 2.68
CA ARG A 43 16.31 -20.46 2.83
C ARG A 43 15.83 -19.64 4.03
N LEU A 44 14.87 -18.76 3.81
CA LEU A 44 14.43 -17.75 4.77
C LEU A 44 12.90 -17.75 4.83
N ILE A 45 12.33 -17.53 6.02
CA ILE A 45 10.90 -17.28 6.21
C ILE A 45 10.62 -15.83 5.79
N MET A 46 9.72 -15.64 4.81
CA MET A 46 9.33 -14.34 4.28
C MET A 46 8.21 -13.73 5.12
N ILE A 47 8.49 -12.69 5.88
CA ILE A 47 7.48 -11.96 6.65
C ILE A 47 7.37 -10.48 6.23
N GLY A 48 7.76 -10.17 5.00
CA GLY A 48 7.68 -8.81 4.43
C GLY A 48 6.85 -8.73 3.15
N SER A 49 6.23 -9.84 2.71
CA SER A 49 5.45 -9.88 1.48
C SER A 49 4.04 -9.34 1.67
N ASN A 50 3.51 -8.65 0.64
CA ASN A 50 2.11 -8.24 0.57
C ASN A 50 1.17 -9.31 -0.03
N ASP A 51 1.64 -10.52 -0.27
CA ASP A 51 0.83 -11.65 -0.75
C ASP A 51 -0.03 -12.23 0.39
N TYR A 52 -0.91 -11.40 0.96
CA TYR A 52 -1.68 -11.70 2.18
C TYR A 52 -2.40 -13.05 2.13
N LEU A 53 -2.92 -13.42 0.96
CA LEU A 53 -3.69 -14.64 0.77
C LEU A 53 -2.85 -15.83 0.29
N GLY A 54 -1.55 -15.63 0.01
CA GLY A 54 -0.67 -16.68 -0.49
C GLY A 54 -1.05 -17.16 -1.89
N PHE A 55 -1.66 -16.31 -2.70
CA PHE A 55 -2.13 -16.64 -4.04
C PHE A 55 -1.02 -16.76 -5.08
N THR A 56 0.14 -16.13 -4.87
CA THR A 56 1.25 -16.15 -5.84
C THR A 56 1.76 -17.56 -6.16
N HIS A 57 1.54 -18.51 -5.25
CA HIS A 57 1.96 -19.91 -5.41
C HIS A 57 0.78 -20.91 -5.43
N ASP A 58 -0.46 -20.45 -5.56
CA ASP A 58 -1.61 -21.34 -5.73
C ASP A 58 -1.58 -21.95 -7.15
N PRO A 59 -1.56 -23.29 -7.29
CA PRO A 59 -1.45 -23.94 -8.61
C PRO A 59 -2.56 -23.56 -9.58
N ARG A 60 -3.78 -23.30 -9.08
CA ARG A 60 -4.94 -22.90 -9.89
C ARG A 60 -4.74 -21.51 -10.50
N ILE A 61 -4.14 -20.60 -9.73
CA ILE A 61 -3.80 -19.25 -10.19
C ILE A 61 -2.70 -19.33 -11.26
N ILE A 62 -1.64 -20.09 -11.00
CA ILE A 62 -0.52 -20.29 -11.95
C ILE A 62 -1.04 -20.87 -13.26
N GLU A 63 -1.92 -21.88 -13.18
CA GLU A 63 -2.52 -22.49 -14.37
C GLU A 63 -3.39 -21.51 -15.17
N ALA A 64 -4.23 -20.72 -14.50
CA ALA A 64 -5.06 -19.70 -15.16
C ALA A 64 -4.20 -18.63 -15.86
N THR A 65 -3.13 -18.18 -15.20
CA THR A 65 -2.14 -17.24 -15.74
C THR A 65 -1.48 -17.79 -17.00
N ALA A 66 -1.00 -19.05 -16.96
CA ALA A 66 -0.33 -19.71 -18.08
C ALA A 66 -1.29 -19.92 -19.28
N LYS A 67 -2.52 -20.38 -19.02
CA LYS A 67 -3.55 -20.55 -20.06
C LYS A 67 -3.86 -19.22 -20.77
N ALA A 68 -3.95 -18.13 -20.02
CA ALA A 68 -4.20 -16.81 -20.60
C ALA A 68 -3.03 -16.34 -21.46
N ALA A 69 -1.79 -16.53 -21.02
CA ALA A 69 -0.60 -16.21 -21.82
C ALA A 69 -0.54 -17.00 -23.14
N LEU A 70 -0.88 -18.28 -23.12
CA LEU A 70 -0.95 -19.14 -24.31
C LEU A 70 -2.06 -18.69 -25.28
N ARG A 71 -3.20 -18.22 -24.78
CA ARG A 71 -4.33 -17.82 -25.60
C ARG A 71 -4.21 -16.42 -26.18
N TRP A 72 -3.68 -15.46 -25.40
CA TRP A 72 -3.70 -14.02 -25.72
C TRP A 72 -2.33 -13.46 -26.05
N GLY A 73 -1.25 -14.24 -25.90
CA GLY A 73 0.13 -13.78 -26.06
C GLY A 73 0.70 -13.13 -24.78
N SER A 74 1.93 -12.66 -24.89
CA SER A 74 2.71 -12.11 -23.77
C SER A 74 2.32 -10.68 -23.36
N GLY A 75 1.60 -9.96 -24.22
CA GLY A 75 1.19 -8.58 -23.95
C GLY A 75 0.14 -8.07 -24.93
N PRO A 76 -0.54 -6.96 -24.61
CA PRO A 76 -1.70 -6.46 -25.38
C PRO A 76 -1.33 -5.69 -26.65
N GLY A 77 -0.06 -5.37 -26.87
CA GLY A 77 0.42 -4.66 -28.06
C GLY A 77 0.08 -3.16 -28.12
N GLY A 78 -0.71 -2.62 -27.18
CA GLY A 78 -1.10 -1.22 -27.13
C GLY A 78 -1.88 -0.85 -25.89
N SER A 79 -2.33 0.42 -25.83
CA SER A 79 -3.17 0.91 -24.73
C SER A 79 -4.62 0.42 -24.87
N ARG A 80 -5.36 0.48 -23.75
CA ARG A 80 -6.82 0.21 -23.72
C ARG A 80 -7.58 1.09 -24.71
N PHE A 81 -7.14 2.31 -24.91
CA PHE A 81 -7.79 3.30 -25.77
C PHE A 81 -7.64 2.98 -27.27
N LEU A 82 -6.58 2.30 -27.68
CA LEU A 82 -6.31 1.98 -29.09
C LEU A 82 -6.63 0.51 -29.40
N CYS A 83 -5.65 -0.37 -29.26
CA CYS A 83 -5.76 -1.76 -29.69
C CYS A 83 -5.54 -2.81 -28.59
N GLY A 84 -5.30 -2.38 -27.34
CA GLY A 84 -5.02 -3.25 -26.22
C GLY A 84 -6.22 -3.57 -25.33
N ASN A 85 -7.46 -3.21 -25.73
CA ASN A 85 -8.67 -3.53 -24.96
C ASN A 85 -9.15 -4.93 -25.28
N LEU A 86 -8.97 -5.86 -24.35
CA LEU A 86 -9.39 -7.25 -24.49
C LEU A 86 -10.74 -7.47 -23.81
N THR A 87 -11.55 -8.41 -24.30
CA THR A 87 -12.79 -8.85 -23.62
C THR A 87 -12.52 -9.31 -22.18
N LEU A 88 -11.32 -9.80 -21.91
CA LEU A 88 -10.87 -10.19 -20.57
C LEU A 88 -10.77 -9.00 -19.61
N HIS A 89 -10.41 -7.81 -20.10
CA HIS A 89 -10.40 -6.60 -19.30
C HIS A 89 -11.82 -6.17 -18.89
N GLU A 90 -12.78 -6.26 -19.82
CA GLU A 90 -14.17 -5.92 -19.53
C GLU A 90 -14.82 -6.90 -18.55
N ALA A 91 -14.53 -8.18 -18.71
CA ALA A 91 -14.95 -9.21 -17.75
C ALA A 91 -14.37 -8.95 -16.36
N LEU A 92 -13.08 -8.55 -16.29
CA LEU A 92 -12.43 -8.21 -15.04
C LEU A 92 -13.04 -6.96 -14.39
N GLU A 93 -13.29 -5.90 -15.16
CA GLU A 93 -13.92 -4.66 -14.68
C GLU A 93 -15.31 -4.94 -14.08
N HIS A 94 -16.13 -5.75 -14.78
CA HIS A 94 -17.44 -6.16 -14.29
C HIS A 94 -17.33 -6.97 -12.98
N ARG A 95 -16.40 -7.92 -12.93
CA ARG A 95 -16.21 -8.80 -11.77
C ARG A 95 -15.69 -8.04 -10.54
N LEU A 96 -14.78 -7.07 -10.75
CA LEU A 96 -14.24 -6.20 -9.68
C LEU A 96 -15.31 -5.27 -9.12
N ALA A 97 -16.10 -4.63 -10.00
CA ALA A 97 -17.19 -3.76 -9.57
C ALA A 97 -18.17 -4.52 -8.67
N ALA A 98 -18.60 -5.71 -9.10
CA ALA A 98 -19.48 -6.57 -8.31
C ALA A 98 -18.85 -7.00 -6.99
N PHE A 99 -17.53 -7.32 -6.97
CA PHE A 99 -16.82 -7.75 -5.78
C PHE A 99 -16.76 -6.66 -4.71
N VAL A 100 -16.48 -5.42 -5.09
CA VAL A 100 -16.42 -4.29 -4.13
C VAL A 100 -17.76 -3.59 -3.94
N GLY A 101 -18.85 -4.09 -4.54
CA GLY A 101 -20.21 -3.57 -4.38
C GLY A 101 -20.46 -2.23 -5.07
N LYS A 102 -19.84 -2.02 -6.25
CA LYS A 102 -20.03 -0.84 -7.10
C LYS A 102 -20.62 -1.22 -8.46
N LYS A 103 -21.13 -0.23 -9.21
CA LYS A 103 -21.76 -0.48 -10.51
C LYS A 103 -20.77 -0.71 -11.63
N LYS A 104 -19.67 0.04 -11.64
CA LYS A 104 -18.63 -0.04 -12.68
C LYS A 104 -17.22 0.07 -12.10
N ALA A 105 -16.25 -0.45 -12.86
CA ALA A 105 -14.83 -0.28 -12.58
C ALA A 105 -14.06 0.02 -13.87
N VAL A 106 -12.88 0.64 -13.72
CA VAL A 106 -11.90 0.88 -14.80
C VAL A 106 -10.55 0.35 -14.35
N VAL A 107 -9.96 -0.56 -15.12
CA VAL A 107 -8.68 -1.22 -14.83
C VAL A 107 -7.51 -0.45 -15.45
N HIS A 108 -6.46 -0.25 -14.67
CA HIS A 108 -5.18 0.34 -15.05
C HIS A 108 -4.05 -0.69 -14.95
N ALA A 109 -2.92 -0.40 -15.61
CA ALA A 109 -1.76 -1.30 -15.64
C ALA A 109 -1.03 -1.45 -14.30
N THR A 110 -1.13 -0.47 -13.39
CA THR A 110 -0.59 -0.55 -12.02
C THR A 110 -1.47 0.21 -11.02
N GLY A 111 -1.38 -0.13 -9.73
CA GLY A 111 -2.08 0.64 -8.69
C GLY A 111 -1.59 2.10 -8.61
N PHE A 112 -0.29 2.33 -8.79
CA PHE A 112 0.26 3.69 -8.82
C PHE A 112 -0.38 4.55 -9.91
N THR A 113 -0.46 4.01 -11.13
CA THR A 113 -1.07 4.72 -12.27
C THR A 113 -2.58 4.85 -12.15
N THR A 114 -3.24 4.01 -11.34
CA THR A 114 -4.66 4.15 -11.03
C THR A 114 -4.94 5.43 -10.26
N ASN A 115 -4.25 5.65 -9.12
CA ASN A 115 -4.38 6.88 -8.33
C ASN A 115 -3.97 8.11 -9.15
N LEU A 116 -2.78 8.08 -9.77
CA LEU A 116 -2.30 9.17 -10.60
C LEU A 116 -3.31 9.54 -11.68
N GLY A 117 -3.84 8.55 -12.40
CA GLY A 117 -4.75 8.77 -13.53
C GLY A 117 -6.12 9.23 -13.10
N ALA A 118 -6.71 8.62 -12.07
CA ALA A 118 -8.04 8.95 -11.59
C ALA A 118 -8.08 10.37 -10.98
N ILE A 119 -7.20 10.65 -10.01
CA ILE A 119 -7.20 11.93 -9.30
C ILE A 119 -6.85 13.08 -10.26
N ALA A 120 -5.84 12.90 -11.11
CA ALA A 120 -5.38 13.94 -12.02
C ALA A 120 -6.39 14.32 -13.10
N CYS A 121 -7.24 13.38 -13.56
CA CYS A 121 -8.19 13.68 -14.62
C CYS A 121 -9.57 14.13 -14.12
N LEU A 122 -9.96 13.75 -12.90
CA LEU A 122 -11.28 14.08 -12.35
C LEU A 122 -11.34 15.47 -11.72
N LEU A 123 -10.21 16.02 -11.31
CA LEU A 123 -10.14 17.28 -10.58
C LEU A 123 -9.49 18.39 -11.39
N THR A 124 -9.87 19.62 -11.05
CA THR A 124 -9.42 20.86 -11.68
C THR A 124 -8.84 21.83 -10.64
N PRO A 125 -8.15 22.91 -11.05
CA PRO A 125 -7.66 23.92 -10.11
C PRO A 125 -8.73 24.63 -9.24
N GLN A 126 -10.00 24.48 -9.61
CA GLN A 126 -11.13 25.03 -8.85
C GLN A 126 -11.58 24.10 -7.73
N ASP A 127 -11.08 22.84 -7.70
CA ASP A 127 -11.51 21.84 -6.74
C ASP A 127 -10.61 21.81 -5.50
N ILE A 128 -11.12 21.16 -4.46
CA ILE A 128 -10.44 21.04 -3.16
C ILE A 128 -10.23 19.57 -2.87
N ILE A 129 -9.01 19.23 -2.46
CA ILE A 129 -8.65 17.90 -1.96
C ILE A 129 -8.29 18.01 -0.48
N VAL A 130 -9.01 17.32 0.37
CA VAL A 130 -8.65 17.11 1.77
C VAL A 130 -8.08 15.71 1.91
N CYS A 131 -6.79 15.58 2.28
CA CYS A 131 -6.00 14.37 2.13
C CYS A 131 -5.32 14.01 3.45
N ASP A 132 -5.41 12.76 3.87
CA ASP A 132 -4.61 12.28 5.00
C ASP A 132 -3.12 12.40 4.68
N ARG A 133 -2.32 12.91 5.62
CA ARG A 133 -0.89 13.16 5.41
C ARG A 133 -0.06 11.88 5.23
N GLU A 134 -0.55 10.73 5.68
CA GLU A 134 0.13 9.43 5.55
C GLU A 134 -0.32 8.63 4.32
N ASN A 135 -1.16 9.21 3.46
CA ASN A 135 -1.55 8.59 2.21
C ASN A 135 -0.35 8.27 1.31
N HIS A 136 -0.53 7.26 0.48
CA HIS A 136 0.50 6.75 -0.43
C HIS A 136 0.97 7.80 -1.44
N ALA A 137 2.25 7.76 -1.80
CA ALA A 137 2.89 8.68 -2.75
C ALA A 137 2.11 8.86 -4.06
N SER A 138 1.49 7.80 -4.60
CA SER A 138 0.70 7.87 -5.83
C SER A 138 -0.53 8.78 -5.73
N ILE A 139 -1.09 8.93 -4.53
CA ILE A 139 -2.19 9.86 -4.26
C ILE A 139 -1.67 11.29 -4.34
N PHE A 140 -0.55 11.59 -3.68
CA PHE A 140 0.06 12.92 -3.73
C PHE A 140 0.48 13.31 -5.15
N GLU A 141 1.06 12.39 -5.91
CA GLU A 141 1.38 12.63 -7.33
C GLU A 141 0.12 12.93 -8.17
N GLY A 142 -0.98 12.20 -7.92
CA GLY A 142 -2.26 12.47 -8.55
C GLY A 142 -2.83 13.85 -8.18
N CYS A 143 -2.75 14.21 -6.90
CA CYS A 143 -3.17 15.51 -6.39
C CYS A 143 -2.38 16.65 -7.03
N GLN A 144 -1.07 16.55 -7.10
CA GLN A 144 -0.21 17.56 -7.75
C GLN A 144 -0.51 17.68 -9.25
N ALA A 145 -0.68 16.56 -9.93
CA ALA A 145 -0.99 16.54 -11.36
C ALA A 145 -2.36 17.13 -11.69
N SER A 146 -3.34 17.05 -10.80
CA SER A 146 -4.67 17.66 -10.94
C SER A 146 -4.63 19.20 -10.86
N ARG A 147 -3.64 19.75 -10.15
CA ARG A 147 -3.52 21.16 -9.78
C ARG A 147 -4.66 21.65 -8.89
N ALA A 148 -5.50 20.78 -8.36
CA ALA A 148 -6.51 21.09 -7.37
C ALA A 148 -5.83 21.56 -6.06
N ARG A 149 -6.56 22.29 -5.25
CA ARG A 149 -6.03 22.79 -3.97
C ARG A 149 -5.92 21.64 -2.98
N LEU A 150 -4.69 21.15 -2.74
CA LEU A 150 -4.40 20.11 -1.75
C LEU A 150 -4.31 20.70 -0.33
N ILE A 151 -5.05 20.10 0.59
CA ILE A 151 -5.11 20.49 2.02
C ILE A 151 -4.91 19.22 2.85
N PRO A 152 -3.71 18.95 3.36
CA PRO A 152 -3.48 17.80 4.20
C PRO A 152 -4.06 17.98 5.61
N PHE A 153 -4.58 16.91 6.19
CA PHE A 153 -4.96 16.82 7.59
C PHE A 153 -4.09 15.81 8.34
N ALA A 154 -4.08 15.91 9.66
CA ALA A 154 -3.30 15.01 10.50
C ALA A 154 -3.82 13.57 10.36
N HIS A 155 -2.91 12.62 10.40
CA HIS A 155 -3.23 11.21 10.21
C HIS A 155 -4.37 10.74 11.13
N ASN A 156 -5.40 10.15 10.51
CA ASN A 156 -6.59 9.63 11.18
C ASN A 156 -7.37 10.66 12.06
N ASP A 157 -7.14 11.98 11.87
CA ASP A 157 -7.84 13.06 12.59
C ASP A 157 -9.09 13.52 11.81
N ALA A 158 -10.22 12.84 12.01
CA ALA A 158 -11.48 13.20 11.35
C ALA A 158 -11.95 14.62 11.71
N ALA A 159 -11.77 15.05 12.97
CA ALA A 159 -12.09 16.40 13.39
C ALA A 159 -11.19 17.45 12.72
N GLY A 160 -9.91 17.10 12.49
CA GLY A 160 -8.98 17.91 11.69
C GLY A 160 -9.40 17.99 10.24
N ALA A 161 -9.84 16.91 9.63
CA ALA A 161 -10.40 16.90 8.28
C ALA A 161 -11.62 17.83 8.17
N GLU A 162 -12.54 17.79 9.14
CA GLU A 162 -13.69 18.68 9.20
C GLU A 162 -13.29 20.15 9.27
N ARG A 163 -12.37 20.51 10.20
CA ARG A 163 -11.85 21.90 10.29
C ARG A 163 -11.24 22.37 8.97
N LYS A 164 -10.54 21.50 8.25
CA LYS A 164 -9.94 21.82 6.94
C LYS A 164 -11.01 22.01 5.86
N LEU A 165 -12.01 21.15 5.82
CA LEU A 165 -13.18 21.27 4.92
C LEU A 165 -13.94 22.57 5.18
N ALA A 166 -14.25 22.89 6.42
CA ALA A 166 -14.94 24.12 6.80
C ALA A 166 -14.21 25.38 6.29
N ALA A 167 -12.92 25.46 6.59
CA ALA A 167 -12.08 26.60 6.18
C ALA A 167 -11.93 26.71 4.64
N ALA A 168 -11.94 25.58 3.95
CA ALA A 168 -11.83 25.53 2.51
C ALA A 168 -13.14 25.92 1.81
N SER A 169 -14.28 25.44 2.31
CA SER A 169 -15.60 25.71 1.78
C SER A 169 -15.98 27.19 1.84
N GLN A 170 -15.53 27.91 2.87
CA GLN A 170 -15.73 29.37 2.96
C GLN A 170 -15.03 30.15 1.85
N LYS A 171 -13.91 29.62 1.31
CA LYS A 171 -13.09 30.29 0.30
C LYS A 171 -13.42 29.89 -1.13
N ASN A 172 -14.03 28.72 -1.32
CA ASN A 172 -14.38 28.19 -2.63
C ASN A 172 -15.68 27.40 -2.55
N ALA A 173 -16.81 28.08 -2.77
CA ALA A 173 -18.14 27.50 -2.67
C ALA A 173 -18.53 26.64 -3.88
N ASN A 174 -17.86 26.79 -5.04
CA ASN A 174 -18.31 26.23 -6.32
C ASN A 174 -17.49 25.06 -6.85
N GLY A 175 -16.37 24.70 -6.18
CA GLY A 175 -15.53 23.57 -6.58
C GLY A 175 -15.99 22.26 -5.95
N CYS A 176 -15.69 21.13 -6.62
CA CYS A 176 -15.84 19.80 -6.04
C CYS A 176 -14.93 19.67 -4.81
N LYS A 177 -15.41 18.94 -3.81
CA LYS A 177 -14.63 18.60 -2.61
C LYS A 177 -14.38 17.09 -2.57
N LEU A 178 -13.12 16.71 -2.57
CA LEU A 178 -12.72 15.30 -2.48
C LEU A 178 -11.93 15.06 -1.19
N LEU A 179 -12.42 14.16 -0.34
CA LEU A 179 -11.66 13.64 0.79
C LEU A 179 -11.02 12.31 0.38
N ILE A 180 -9.70 12.22 0.55
CA ILE A 180 -8.93 11.02 0.20
C ILE A 180 -8.27 10.44 1.44
N THR A 181 -8.48 9.14 1.67
CA THR A 181 -7.83 8.35 2.71
C THR A 181 -7.53 6.94 2.21
N GLU A 182 -6.60 6.24 2.88
CA GLU A 182 -6.43 4.80 2.69
C GLU A 182 -7.36 4.01 3.60
N GLY A 183 -7.77 2.82 3.18
CA GLY A 183 -8.52 1.91 4.04
C GLY A 183 -7.63 1.32 5.14
N VAL A 184 -6.46 0.85 4.73
CA VAL A 184 -5.38 0.35 5.60
C VAL A 184 -4.07 0.99 5.18
N PHE A 185 -3.38 1.63 6.11
CA PHE A 185 -2.12 2.32 5.83
C PHE A 185 -0.93 1.38 5.75
N SER A 186 -0.11 1.55 4.74
CA SER A 186 0.92 0.59 4.33
C SER A 186 2.08 0.44 5.31
N MET A 187 2.40 1.47 6.10
CA MET A 187 3.55 1.49 7.01
C MET A 187 3.14 1.26 8.46
N SER A 188 2.04 1.83 8.90
CA SER A 188 1.52 1.72 10.27
C SER A 188 0.65 0.48 10.48
N GLY A 189 -0.04 0.01 9.43
CA GLY A 189 -0.98 -1.12 9.52
C GLY A 189 -2.26 -0.79 10.29
N ASP A 190 -2.54 0.48 10.56
CA ASP A 190 -3.80 0.95 11.10
C ASP A 190 -4.84 1.22 10.00
N MET A 191 -6.04 1.52 10.39
CA MET A 191 -7.16 1.80 9.50
C MET A 191 -7.61 3.24 9.66
N SER A 192 -8.11 3.84 8.58
CA SER A 192 -8.77 5.14 8.69
C SER A 192 -10.05 5.05 9.52
N PRO A 193 -10.44 6.12 10.23
CA PRO A 193 -11.74 6.24 10.88
C PRO A 193 -12.83 6.54 9.83
N LEU A 194 -13.04 5.59 8.90
CA LEU A 194 -13.89 5.78 7.74
C LEU A 194 -15.34 6.13 8.11
N ASP A 195 -15.83 5.58 9.22
CA ASP A 195 -17.16 5.85 9.75
C ASP A 195 -17.32 7.30 10.27
N GLU A 196 -16.25 7.92 10.76
CA GLU A 196 -16.25 9.33 11.15
C GLU A 196 -16.11 10.24 9.92
N LEU A 197 -15.22 9.86 8.97
CA LEU A 197 -14.99 10.64 7.76
C LEU A 197 -16.22 10.69 6.85
N VAL A 198 -16.95 9.59 6.72
CA VAL A 198 -18.18 9.54 5.91
C VAL A 198 -19.30 10.40 6.49
N LYS A 199 -19.41 10.55 7.81
CA LYS A 199 -20.40 11.44 8.46
C LYS A 199 -20.25 12.90 8.05
N LEU A 200 -19.08 13.31 7.59
CA LEU A 200 -18.87 14.67 7.08
C LEU A 200 -19.77 14.99 5.87
N LYS A 201 -20.23 13.97 5.12
CA LYS A 201 -21.21 14.13 4.02
C LYS A 201 -22.57 14.64 4.50
N GLU A 202 -22.92 14.46 5.77
CA GLU A 202 -24.16 15.00 6.35
C GLU A 202 -24.13 16.53 6.40
N THR A 203 -22.94 17.12 6.64
CA THR A 203 -22.72 18.57 6.68
C THR A 203 -22.34 19.12 5.31
N TYR A 204 -21.53 18.37 4.55
CA TYR A 204 -21.00 18.77 3.24
C TYR A 204 -21.58 17.85 2.17
N THR A 205 -22.77 18.18 1.66
CA THR A 205 -23.54 17.32 0.74
C THR A 205 -22.88 17.14 -0.63
N ASP A 206 -21.94 17.99 -0.99
CA ASP A 206 -21.11 17.95 -2.20
C ASP A 206 -19.74 17.29 -1.99
N LEU A 207 -19.49 16.71 -0.80
CA LEU A 207 -18.27 15.99 -0.48
C LEU A 207 -18.28 14.60 -1.11
N LEU A 208 -17.21 14.30 -1.82
CA LEU A 208 -16.92 12.96 -2.34
C LEU A 208 -15.84 12.27 -1.50
N ILE A 209 -16.00 10.99 -1.27
CA ILE A 209 -15.04 10.14 -0.55
C ILE A 209 -14.31 9.23 -1.53
N TYR A 210 -12.98 9.34 -1.58
CA TYR A 210 -12.09 8.47 -2.32
C TYR A 210 -11.32 7.60 -1.33
N LEU A 211 -11.56 6.29 -1.40
CA LEU A 211 -10.90 5.30 -0.57
C LEU A 211 -9.86 4.53 -1.39
N ASP A 212 -8.57 4.69 -1.04
CA ASP A 212 -7.54 3.77 -1.52
C ASP A 212 -7.52 2.53 -0.63
N ASP A 213 -8.09 1.46 -1.14
CA ASP A 213 -8.21 0.20 -0.42
C ASP A 213 -7.17 -0.85 -0.86
N ALA A 214 -6.01 -0.40 -1.29
CA ALA A 214 -4.93 -1.25 -1.79
C ALA A 214 -4.46 -2.31 -0.78
N HIS A 215 -4.58 -2.06 0.51
CA HIS A 215 -4.23 -3.00 1.58
C HIS A 215 -5.46 -3.61 2.28
N GLY A 216 -6.66 -3.08 2.06
CA GLY A 216 -7.90 -3.64 2.59
C GLY A 216 -8.53 -4.67 1.66
N LEU A 217 -8.40 -4.50 0.34
CA LEU A 217 -8.92 -5.45 -0.65
C LEU A 217 -8.29 -6.85 -0.47
N GLY A 218 -9.12 -7.89 -0.36
CA GLY A 218 -8.71 -9.25 -0.07
C GLY A 218 -8.38 -9.51 1.41
N VAL A 219 -8.46 -8.50 2.27
CA VAL A 219 -8.06 -8.56 3.69
C VAL A 219 -9.20 -8.21 4.62
N MET A 220 -9.88 -7.09 4.35
CA MET A 220 -10.94 -6.53 5.18
C MET A 220 -12.32 -6.88 4.61
N GLY A 221 -13.34 -6.79 5.47
CA GLY A 221 -14.72 -7.00 5.08
C GLY A 221 -15.09 -8.47 4.84
N ASN A 222 -16.33 -8.69 4.48
CA ASN A 222 -16.87 -10.02 4.26
C ASN A 222 -16.24 -10.66 3.01
N GLY A 223 -15.54 -11.78 3.20
CA GLY A 223 -14.83 -12.44 2.09
C GLY A 223 -13.74 -11.60 1.43
N GLY A 224 -13.21 -10.55 2.11
CA GLY A 224 -12.15 -9.71 1.59
C GLY A 224 -12.61 -8.59 0.66
N ARG A 225 -13.88 -8.17 0.76
CA ARG A 225 -14.47 -7.11 -0.10
C ARG A 225 -13.90 -5.71 0.13
N GLY A 226 -13.10 -5.53 1.17
CA GLY A 226 -12.40 -4.30 1.46
C GLY A 226 -12.89 -3.55 2.68
N THR A 227 -12.25 -2.40 2.94
CA THR A 227 -12.48 -1.60 4.15
C THR A 227 -13.87 -0.94 4.16
N ALA A 228 -14.38 -0.49 3.02
CA ALA A 228 -15.73 0.07 2.95
C ALA A 228 -16.80 -0.96 3.35
N ASP A 229 -16.66 -2.22 2.93
CA ASP A 229 -17.54 -3.33 3.33
C ASP A 229 -17.37 -3.66 4.82
N HIS A 230 -16.14 -3.62 5.34
CA HIS A 230 -15.86 -3.87 6.76
C HIS A 230 -16.65 -2.93 7.69
N PHE A 231 -16.79 -1.68 7.30
CA PHE A 231 -17.59 -0.67 8.03
C PHE A 231 -19.06 -0.64 7.64
N GLY A 232 -19.49 -1.41 6.62
CA GLY A 232 -20.86 -1.34 6.07
C GLY A 232 -21.15 -0.02 5.33
N LEU A 233 -20.13 0.64 4.83
CA LEU A 233 -20.17 2.00 4.25
C LEU A 233 -19.95 2.04 2.73
N THR A 234 -20.06 0.90 2.05
CA THR A 234 -19.81 0.81 0.60
C THR A 234 -20.61 1.81 -0.22
N ALA A 235 -21.89 2.05 0.15
CA ALA A 235 -22.76 2.98 -0.56
C ALA A 235 -22.36 4.47 -0.35
N GLN A 236 -21.72 4.80 0.74
CA GLN A 236 -21.33 6.17 1.11
C GLN A 236 -19.95 6.58 0.56
N VAL A 237 -19.12 5.61 0.20
CA VAL A 237 -17.82 5.84 -0.46
C VAL A 237 -18.06 6.02 -1.95
N ASP A 238 -17.63 7.12 -2.54
CA ASP A 238 -17.89 7.43 -3.95
C ASP A 238 -16.94 6.71 -4.89
N PHE A 239 -15.67 6.62 -4.51
CA PHE A 239 -14.62 5.93 -5.28
C PHE A 239 -13.89 4.92 -4.41
N ILE A 240 -13.81 3.68 -4.88
CA ILE A 240 -12.97 2.63 -4.29
C ILE A 240 -11.84 2.32 -5.27
N MET A 241 -10.62 2.61 -4.86
CA MET A 241 -9.42 2.19 -5.56
C MET A 241 -8.88 0.89 -4.96
N GLY A 242 -8.45 -0.05 -5.79
CA GLY A 242 -7.77 -1.26 -5.38
C GLY A 242 -6.56 -1.58 -6.25
N THR A 243 -5.63 -2.36 -5.71
CA THR A 243 -4.47 -2.87 -6.46
C THR A 243 -4.46 -4.38 -6.55
N PHE A 244 -3.87 -4.91 -7.62
CA PHE A 244 -3.71 -6.35 -7.79
C PHE A 244 -2.37 -6.87 -7.27
N SER A 245 -1.43 -5.98 -6.95
CA SER A 245 -0.05 -6.33 -6.59
C SER A 245 0.16 -6.81 -5.15
N LYS A 246 -0.92 -7.11 -4.45
CA LYS A 246 -0.92 -7.54 -3.05
C LYS A 246 -1.75 -8.82 -2.90
N ALA A 247 -2.91 -8.75 -2.25
CA ALA A 247 -3.78 -9.92 -2.02
C ALA A 247 -4.22 -10.66 -3.29
N LEU A 248 -4.27 -9.98 -4.44
CA LEU A 248 -4.68 -10.57 -5.73
C LEU A 248 -3.51 -11.04 -6.60
N ALA A 249 -2.31 -11.19 -6.06
CA ALA A 249 -1.15 -11.89 -6.61
C ALA A 249 -0.76 -11.53 -8.07
N SER A 250 -1.04 -10.32 -8.52
CA SER A 250 -0.81 -9.87 -9.90
C SER A 250 -0.14 -8.50 -9.93
N ILE A 251 -0.19 -7.82 -11.06
CA ILE A 251 0.11 -6.40 -11.22
C ILE A 251 -1.13 -5.70 -11.79
N GLY A 252 -1.31 -4.43 -11.50
CA GLY A 252 -2.45 -3.63 -11.96
C GLY A 252 -3.17 -2.97 -10.80
N GLY A 253 -4.25 -2.30 -11.15
CA GLY A 253 -5.18 -1.69 -10.20
C GLY A 253 -6.48 -1.28 -10.89
N PHE A 254 -7.45 -0.85 -10.11
CA PHE A 254 -8.73 -0.39 -10.61
C PHE A 254 -9.29 0.73 -9.76
N ILE A 255 -10.18 1.48 -10.35
CA ILE A 255 -11.07 2.43 -9.67
C ILE A 255 -12.52 2.01 -9.93
N ALA A 256 -13.34 1.93 -8.89
CA ALA A 256 -14.73 1.57 -8.96
C ALA A 256 -15.62 2.67 -8.37
N ALA A 257 -16.79 2.90 -8.98
CA ALA A 257 -17.77 3.87 -8.55
C ALA A 257 -19.18 3.48 -9.02
N ASP A 258 -20.20 4.16 -8.48
CA ASP A 258 -21.59 4.01 -8.91
C ASP A 258 -21.97 5.01 -10.01
N ASP A 259 -21.23 6.11 -10.15
CA ASP A 259 -21.45 7.10 -11.20
C ASP A 259 -20.74 6.67 -12.50
N GLU A 260 -21.55 6.14 -13.42
CA GLU A 260 -21.07 5.66 -14.71
C GLU A 260 -20.56 6.79 -15.62
N VAL A 261 -21.11 8.01 -15.49
CA VAL A 261 -20.70 9.17 -16.30
C VAL A 261 -19.29 9.59 -15.92
N VAL A 262 -18.99 9.61 -14.60
CA VAL A 262 -17.68 9.96 -14.09
C VAL A 262 -16.63 8.92 -14.52
N LEU A 263 -16.96 7.62 -14.48
CA LEU A 263 -16.03 6.58 -14.92
C LEU A 263 -15.81 6.58 -16.44
N GLU A 264 -16.84 6.93 -17.22
CA GLU A 264 -16.68 7.07 -18.66
C GLU A 264 -15.80 8.28 -19.02
N TYR A 265 -15.96 9.40 -18.30
CA TYR A 265 -15.05 10.54 -18.42
C TYR A 265 -13.62 10.14 -18.09
N LEU A 266 -13.38 9.44 -16.95
CA LEU A 266 -12.08 8.95 -16.55
C LEU A 266 -11.45 8.05 -17.63
N ARG A 267 -12.21 7.16 -18.22
CA ARG A 267 -11.76 6.24 -19.28
C ARG A 267 -11.18 6.98 -20.49
N HIS A 268 -11.70 8.16 -20.80
CA HIS A 268 -11.29 8.99 -21.92
C HIS A 268 -10.28 10.09 -21.58
N HIS A 269 -10.00 10.35 -20.29
CA HIS A 269 -9.15 11.45 -19.87
C HIS A 269 -7.96 11.02 -18.98
N SER A 270 -7.99 9.80 -18.45
CA SER A 270 -6.85 9.28 -17.66
C SER A 270 -5.62 9.05 -18.54
N LYS A 271 -4.66 9.95 -18.48
CA LYS A 271 -3.42 9.86 -19.27
C LYS A 271 -2.69 8.51 -19.11
N PRO A 272 -2.53 7.95 -17.90
CA PRO A 272 -1.91 6.64 -17.74
C PRO A 272 -2.69 5.52 -18.43
N LEU A 273 -4.01 5.63 -18.55
CA LEU A 273 -4.81 4.64 -19.27
C LEU A 273 -4.67 4.74 -20.79
N ILE A 274 -4.60 5.98 -21.29
CA ILE A 274 -4.58 6.26 -22.74
C ILE A 274 -3.18 6.04 -23.33
N PHE A 275 -2.14 6.46 -22.63
CA PHE A 275 -0.77 6.53 -23.13
C PHE A 275 0.17 5.44 -22.61
N SER A 276 -0.37 4.44 -21.86
CA SER A 276 0.39 3.26 -21.46
C SER A 276 -0.19 2.00 -22.09
N ALA A 277 0.63 0.96 -22.24
CA ALA A 277 0.14 -0.35 -22.63
C ALA A 277 -0.88 -0.87 -21.60
N ALA A 278 -1.88 -1.60 -22.09
CA ALA A 278 -2.89 -2.21 -21.23
C ALA A 278 -2.30 -3.30 -20.33
N LEU A 279 -3.05 -3.66 -19.30
CA LEU A 279 -2.71 -4.80 -18.43
C LEU A 279 -2.60 -6.08 -19.28
N PRO A 280 -1.52 -6.90 -19.16
CA PRO A 280 -1.42 -8.16 -19.87
C PRO A 280 -2.57 -9.12 -19.53
N ALA A 281 -2.99 -9.93 -20.52
CA ALA A 281 -4.07 -10.90 -20.35
C ALA A 281 -3.80 -11.91 -19.21
N SER A 282 -2.55 -12.34 -19.06
CA SER A 282 -2.10 -13.21 -17.97
C SER A 282 -2.39 -12.61 -16.60
N ASN A 283 -2.11 -11.31 -16.43
CA ASN A 283 -2.37 -10.60 -15.17
C ASN A 283 -3.86 -10.42 -14.90
N ALA A 284 -4.65 -10.12 -15.94
CA ALA A 284 -6.10 -10.04 -15.80
C ALA A 284 -6.73 -11.39 -15.41
N ALA A 285 -6.27 -12.49 -16.03
CA ALA A 285 -6.72 -13.84 -15.70
C ALA A 285 -6.32 -14.27 -14.28
N THR A 286 -5.12 -13.86 -13.83
CA THR A 286 -4.68 -14.06 -12.45
C THR A 286 -5.70 -13.47 -11.47
N VAL A 287 -6.09 -12.22 -11.68
CA VAL A 287 -7.04 -11.53 -10.78
C VAL A 287 -8.42 -12.18 -10.81
N LEU A 288 -8.93 -12.54 -12.00
CA LEU A 288 -10.20 -13.25 -12.10
C LEU A 288 -10.18 -14.56 -11.33
N ALA A 289 -9.11 -15.37 -11.48
CA ALA A 289 -8.95 -16.60 -10.74
C ALA A 289 -8.83 -16.38 -9.23
N CYS A 290 -8.18 -15.31 -8.79
CA CYS A 290 -8.13 -14.94 -7.36
C CYS A 290 -9.52 -14.63 -6.81
N LEU A 291 -10.33 -13.88 -7.55
CA LEU A 291 -11.71 -13.54 -7.16
C LEU A 291 -12.60 -14.77 -7.10
N ASP A 292 -12.46 -15.70 -8.06
CA ASP A 292 -13.19 -16.97 -8.05
C ASP A 292 -12.82 -17.82 -6.84
N LEU A 293 -11.52 -17.87 -6.50
CA LEU A 293 -11.05 -18.58 -5.31
C LEU A 293 -11.49 -17.95 -3.99
N LEU A 294 -11.68 -16.65 -3.94
CA LEU A 294 -12.24 -15.98 -2.76
C LEU A 294 -13.71 -16.33 -2.54
N ASP A 295 -14.48 -16.48 -3.62
CA ASP A 295 -15.88 -16.94 -3.53
C ASP A 295 -15.96 -18.44 -3.15
N GLU A 296 -15.04 -19.28 -3.67
CA GLU A 296 -15.01 -20.72 -3.39
C GLU A 296 -14.46 -21.03 -1.97
N ASP A 297 -13.47 -20.29 -1.48
CA ASP A 297 -12.81 -20.50 -0.18
C ASP A 297 -12.75 -19.19 0.64
N PRO A 298 -13.88 -18.71 1.16
CA PRO A 298 -13.89 -17.54 2.05
C PRO A 298 -13.10 -17.77 3.36
N GLY A 299 -12.86 -19.02 3.72
CA GLY A 299 -12.00 -19.41 4.86
C GLY A 299 -10.55 -18.96 4.73
N ARG A 300 -10.09 -18.60 3.53
CA ARG A 300 -8.72 -18.09 3.33
C ARG A 300 -8.50 -16.75 4.03
N VAL A 301 -9.48 -15.86 3.98
CA VAL A 301 -9.45 -14.59 4.74
C VAL A 301 -9.49 -14.87 6.25
N THR A 302 -10.31 -15.79 6.69
CA THR A 302 -10.37 -16.20 8.11
C THR A 302 -9.00 -16.70 8.60
N ARG A 303 -8.34 -17.58 7.82
CA ARG A 303 -6.98 -18.07 8.15
C ARG A 303 -5.95 -16.93 8.22
N LEU A 304 -6.05 -15.91 7.35
CA LEU A 304 -5.20 -14.73 7.45
C LEU A 304 -5.36 -14.04 8.80
N TRP A 305 -6.60 -13.86 9.25
CA TRP A 305 -6.90 -13.22 10.53
C TRP A 305 -6.48 -14.08 11.73
N GLU A 306 -6.60 -15.40 11.67
CA GLU A 306 -6.06 -16.31 12.70
C GLU A 306 -4.54 -16.15 12.88
N ILE A 307 -3.80 -16.09 11.76
CA ILE A 307 -2.35 -15.83 11.78
C ILE A 307 -2.07 -14.42 12.31
N THR A 308 -2.79 -13.43 11.85
CA THR A 308 -2.66 -12.03 12.31
C THR A 308 -2.84 -11.92 13.82
N HIS A 309 -3.90 -12.50 14.37
CA HIS A 309 -4.15 -12.48 15.82
C HIS A 309 -3.03 -13.18 16.60
N LYS A 310 -2.58 -14.33 16.12
CA LYS A 310 -1.47 -15.06 16.75
C LYS A 310 -0.19 -14.21 16.78
N VAL A 311 0.14 -13.52 15.68
CA VAL A 311 1.32 -12.65 15.62
C VAL A 311 1.19 -11.45 16.54
N HIS A 312 0.04 -10.76 16.53
CA HIS A 312 -0.22 -9.65 17.44
C HIS A 312 -0.10 -10.07 18.91
N GLN A 313 -0.60 -11.25 19.26
CA GLN A 313 -0.45 -11.80 20.60
C GLN A 313 1.03 -12.05 20.93
N GLY A 314 1.77 -12.77 20.06
CA GLY A 314 3.18 -13.08 20.27
C GLY A 314 4.04 -11.81 20.35
N TYR A 315 3.75 -10.79 19.54
CA TYR A 315 4.46 -9.51 19.61
C TYR A 315 4.23 -8.81 20.95
N ARG A 316 3.00 -8.80 21.47
CA ARG A 316 2.72 -8.26 22.81
C ARG A 316 3.47 -9.02 23.92
N GLU A 317 3.51 -10.35 23.84
CA GLU A 317 4.20 -11.18 24.81
C GLU A 317 5.72 -10.92 24.88
N ILE A 318 6.36 -10.61 23.76
CA ILE A 318 7.78 -10.23 23.70
C ILE A 318 8.00 -8.71 23.84
N GLY A 319 6.93 -7.92 24.04
CA GLY A 319 7.00 -6.49 24.27
C GLY A 319 7.24 -5.64 23.01
N VAL A 320 7.01 -6.17 21.79
CA VAL A 320 7.12 -5.40 20.55
C VAL A 320 6.05 -4.33 20.50
N ILE A 321 6.49 -3.11 20.17
CA ILE A 321 5.61 -1.99 19.92
C ILE A 321 5.16 -2.04 18.45
N THR A 322 3.86 -2.23 18.24
CA THR A 322 3.26 -2.34 16.90
C THR A 322 2.41 -1.13 16.52
N ARG A 323 2.51 -0.05 17.30
CA ARG A 323 1.66 1.14 17.17
C ARG A 323 0.17 0.78 17.25
N HIS A 324 -0.66 1.39 16.40
CA HIS A 324 -2.09 1.14 16.35
C HIS A 324 -2.48 0.05 15.33
N SER A 325 -1.50 -0.71 14.81
CA SER A 325 -1.80 -1.78 13.85
C SER A 325 -2.80 -2.78 14.41
N LYS A 326 -3.83 -3.05 13.62
CA LYS A 326 -4.85 -4.07 13.86
C LYS A 326 -5.01 -5.03 12.68
N THR A 327 -4.12 -4.94 11.67
CA THR A 327 -4.21 -5.63 10.39
C THR A 327 -3.05 -6.61 10.22
N PRO A 328 -2.98 -7.37 9.12
CA PRO A 328 -1.82 -8.23 8.82
C PRO A 328 -0.49 -7.49 8.62
N ILE A 329 -0.50 -6.16 8.46
CA ILE A 329 0.70 -5.33 8.44
C ILE A 329 1.04 -4.98 9.89
N ILE A 330 2.14 -5.50 10.41
CA ILE A 330 2.51 -5.34 11.82
C ILE A 330 3.94 -4.80 11.90
N PRO A 331 4.14 -3.47 11.90
CA PRO A 331 5.47 -2.88 11.98
C PRO A 331 6.11 -3.15 13.36
N ILE A 332 7.41 -3.40 13.36
CA ILE A 332 8.23 -3.46 14.57
C ILE A 332 8.98 -2.14 14.66
N TYR A 333 8.62 -1.30 15.61
CA TYR A 333 9.25 0.01 15.78
C TYR A 333 10.67 -0.14 16.37
N ILE A 334 11.67 0.43 15.69
CA ILE A 334 13.08 0.37 16.10
C ILE A 334 13.62 1.78 16.43
N GLY A 335 13.14 2.81 15.75
CA GLY A 335 13.55 4.20 15.90
C GLY A 335 14.75 4.57 15.03
N ALA A 336 15.97 4.30 15.48
CA ALA A 336 17.17 4.66 14.74
C ALA A 336 17.42 3.79 13.50
N GLU A 337 17.80 4.40 12.38
CA GLU A 337 17.96 3.72 11.08
C GLU A 337 19.11 2.70 11.08
N ASP A 338 20.25 3.04 11.71
CA ASP A 338 21.40 2.16 11.87
C ASP A 338 21.05 0.89 12.66
N LYS A 339 20.28 1.05 13.74
CA LYS A 339 19.75 -0.09 14.52
C LYS A 339 18.81 -0.95 13.71
N ALA A 340 17.93 -0.33 12.89
CA ALA A 340 17.02 -1.06 12.03
C ALA A 340 17.77 -1.88 10.97
N PHE A 341 18.84 -1.35 10.40
CA PHE A 341 19.70 -2.09 9.47
C PHE A 341 20.41 -3.27 10.14
N ALA A 342 21.01 -3.04 11.32
CA ALA A 342 21.67 -4.10 12.07
C ALA A 342 20.68 -5.20 12.49
N PHE A 343 19.49 -4.83 12.92
CA PHE A 343 18.43 -5.75 13.30
C PHE A 343 17.94 -6.58 12.11
N ALA A 344 17.67 -5.95 10.96
CA ALA A 344 17.27 -6.62 9.74
C ALA A 344 18.34 -7.58 9.21
N LYS A 345 19.62 -7.20 9.32
CA LYS A 345 20.74 -8.08 8.97
C LYS A 345 20.75 -9.33 9.86
N ASP A 346 20.61 -9.15 11.16
CA ASP A 346 20.58 -10.28 12.09
C ASP A 346 19.36 -11.18 11.89
N MET A 347 18.18 -10.60 11.57
CA MET A 347 17.02 -11.39 11.17
C MET A 347 17.32 -12.26 9.95
N PHE A 348 17.92 -11.67 8.93
CA PHE A 348 18.35 -12.39 7.74
C PHE A 348 19.34 -13.53 8.08
N ASP A 349 20.32 -13.27 8.95
CA ASP A 349 21.29 -14.26 9.39
C ASP A 349 20.67 -15.40 10.22
N HIS A 350 19.51 -15.15 10.83
CA HIS A 350 18.70 -16.16 11.54
C HIS A 350 17.55 -16.75 10.71
N GLY A 351 17.59 -16.61 9.38
CA GLY A 351 16.61 -17.26 8.51
C GLY A 351 15.26 -16.56 8.41
N VAL A 352 15.16 -15.27 8.76
CA VAL A 352 13.93 -14.47 8.66
C VAL A 352 14.15 -13.29 7.72
N PHE A 353 13.27 -13.13 6.72
CA PHE A 353 13.39 -12.08 5.71
C PHE A 353 12.28 -11.04 5.88
N ALA A 354 12.67 -9.88 6.35
CA ALA A 354 11.91 -8.64 6.33
C ALA A 354 12.87 -7.46 6.13
N LEU A 355 12.35 -6.34 5.66
CA LEU A 355 13.15 -5.17 5.34
C LEU A 355 12.80 -4.01 6.28
N PRO A 356 13.79 -3.16 6.63
CA PRO A 356 13.53 -1.93 7.32
C PRO A 356 12.85 -0.94 6.38
N ALA A 357 11.85 -0.23 6.87
CA ALA A 357 11.34 0.99 6.27
C ALA A 357 12.00 2.18 7.00
N ILE A 358 12.66 3.02 6.23
CA ILE A 358 13.37 4.21 6.68
C ILE A 358 12.90 5.41 5.86
N TYR A 359 13.41 6.59 6.15
CA TYR A 359 13.14 7.76 5.33
C TYR A 359 13.46 7.50 3.84
N PRO A 360 12.58 7.89 2.86
CA PRO A 360 11.38 8.71 3.04
C PRO A 360 10.08 7.94 3.31
N ALA A 361 10.10 6.61 3.46
CA ALA A 361 8.88 5.83 3.72
C ALA A 361 8.30 6.08 5.13
N VAL A 362 9.18 6.41 6.07
CA VAL A 362 8.83 6.87 7.43
C VAL A 362 9.74 8.05 7.78
N PRO A 363 9.40 8.91 8.75
CA PRO A 363 10.26 10.02 9.18
C PRO A 363 11.62 9.55 9.70
N ARG A 364 12.62 10.44 9.67
CA ARG A 364 13.95 10.17 10.24
C ARG A 364 13.84 9.85 11.72
N GLY A 365 14.59 8.84 12.16
CA GLY A 365 14.54 8.38 13.54
C GLY A 365 13.32 7.55 13.91
N GLN A 366 12.45 7.24 12.97
CA GLN A 366 11.25 6.41 13.15
C GLN A 366 11.29 5.12 12.33
N ALA A 367 12.48 4.58 12.10
CA ALA A 367 12.63 3.36 11.33
C ALA A 367 11.88 2.18 11.95
N VAL A 368 11.25 1.39 11.09
CA VAL A 368 10.53 0.17 11.46
C VAL A 368 11.06 -1.02 10.67
N ILE A 369 10.96 -2.23 11.22
CA ILE A 369 10.96 -3.44 10.40
C ILE A 369 9.52 -3.67 9.98
N ARG A 370 9.23 -3.53 8.69
CA ARG A 370 7.89 -3.74 8.17
C ARG A 370 7.65 -5.23 8.00
N THR A 371 6.76 -5.77 8.82
CA THR A 371 6.34 -7.17 8.69
C THR A 371 4.90 -7.25 8.18
N ALA A 372 4.63 -8.27 7.39
CA ALA A 372 3.31 -8.62 6.91
C ALA A 372 3.20 -10.14 6.76
N TYR A 373 2.06 -10.68 7.12
CA TYR A 373 1.86 -12.12 7.21
C TYR A 373 0.84 -12.60 6.18
N MET A 374 1.00 -13.85 5.77
CA MET A 374 0.16 -14.51 4.75
C MET A 374 -0.71 -15.58 5.40
N SER A 375 -1.90 -15.83 4.85
CA SER A 375 -2.81 -16.89 5.27
C SER A 375 -2.19 -18.31 5.20
N THR A 376 -1.10 -18.45 4.45
CA THR A 376 -0.37 -19.69 4.22
C THR A 376 0.81 -19.91 5.17
N HIS A 377 1.11 -18.96 6.07
CA HIS A 377 2.11 -19.18 7.12
C HIS A 377 1.72 -20.33 8.04
N LYS A 378 2.68 -21.21 8.33
CA LYS A 378 2.51 -22.29 9.30
C LYS A 378 2.73 -21.75 10.72
N LYS A 379 2.02 -22.35 11.69
CA LYS A 379 2.20 -22.00 13.11
C LYS A 379 3.67 -22.11 13.56
N SER A 380 4.37 -23.17 13.11
CA SER A 380 5.80 -23.36 13.41
C SER A 380 6.71 -22.27 12.85
N GLN A 381 6.37 -21.69 11.69
CA GLN A 381 7.12 -20.56 11.13
C GLN A 381 6.92 -19.29 11.99
N ILE A 382 5.68 -19.04 12.45
CA ILE A 382 5.38 -17.92 13.35
C ILE A 382 6.11 -18.09 14.69
N ASP A 383 6.03 -19.28 15.29
CA ASP A 383 6.71 -19.57 16.56
C ASP A 383 8.22 -19.33 16.45
N TYR A 384 8.85 -19.79 15.36
CA TYR A 384 10.26 -19.57 15.08
C TYR A 384 10.59 -18.06 14.92
N VAL A 385 9.76 -17.33 14.17
CA VAL A 385 9.95 -15.86 14.00
C VAL A 385 9.90 -15.16 15.36
N LEU A 386 8.94 -15.50 16.22
CA LEU A 386 8.82 -14.92 17.56
C LEU A 386 10.04 -15.23 18.42
N GLU A 387 10.56 -16.45 18.38
CA GLU A 387 11.79 -16.83 19.08
C GLU A 387 12.99 -16.01 18.60
N VAL A 388 13.17 -15.88 17.28
CA VAL A 388 14.24 -15.06 16.69
C VAL A 388 14.12 -13.61 17.14
N LEU A 389 12.93 -13.02 17.07
CA LEU A 389 12.72 -11.62 17.49
C LEU A 389 13.03 -11.40 18.97
N ALA A 390 12.59 -12.29 19.84
CA ALA A 390 12.89 -12.22 21.27
C ALA A 390 14.40 -12.31 21.56
N LYS A 391 15.12 -13.19 20.84
CA LYS A 391 16.58 -13.30 20.91
C LYS A 391 17.28 -12.05 20.44
N LEU A 392 16.86 -11.50 19.30
CA LEU A 392 17.48 -10.30 18.72
C LEU A 392 17.19 -9.04 19.53
N ALA A 393 16.01 -8.91 20.12
CA ALA A 393 15.70 -7.83 21.06
C ALA A 393 16.74 -7.78 22.22
N LYS A 394 17.07 -8.93 22.80
CA LYS A 394 18.10 -9.04 23.84
C LYS A 394 19.49 -8.66 23.30
N LYS A 395 19.87 -9.20 22.12
CA LYS A 395 21.17 -8.93 21.49
C LYS A 395 21.39 -7.45 21.24
N HIS A 396 20.40 -6.76 20.66
CA HIS A 396 20.46 -5.35 20.33
C HIS A 396 20.12 -4.42 21.51
N ARG A 397 19.82 -4.99 22.70
CA ARG A 397 19.38 -4.24 23.88
C ARG A 397 18.18 -3.34 23.59
N ILE A 398 17.29 -3.81 22.73
CA ILE A 398 16.04 -3.11 22.42
C ILE A 398 15.01 -3.53 23.46
N ARG A 399 14.57 -2.58 24.26
CA ARG A 399 13.39 -2.72 25.09
C ARG A 399 12.23 -2.06 24.32
N PHE A 400 11.49 -2.85 23.60
CA PHE A 400 10.41 -2.32 22.77
C PHE A 400 9.42 -1.45 23.58
N CYS A 401 9.15 -1.84 24.85
CA CYS A 401 8.25 -1.10 25.73
C CYS A 401 8.77 0.27 26.20
N ASP A 402 10.09 0.53 26.09
CA ASP A 402 10.71 1.80 26.49
C ASP A 402 10.81 2.79 25.30
N LEU A 403 10.40 2.39 24.10
CA LEU A 403 10.43 3.25 22.93
C LEU A 403 9.20 4.16 22.93
N GLU A 404 9.40 5.47 22.98
CA GLU A 404 8.33 6.42 22.73
C GLU A 404 7.81 6.25 21.32
N GLN A 405 6.50 6.07 21.22
CA GLN A 405 5.82 5.98 19.95
C GLN A 405 5.16 7.32 19.63
N PRO A 406 5.49 7.96 18.51
CA PRO A 406 4.71 9.09 18.05
C PRO A 406 3.28 8.64 17.69
N GLU A 407 2.30 9.49 17.92
CA GLU A 407 0.88 9.21 17.57
C GLU A 407 0.69 9.04 16.07
N SER A 408 1.52 9.71 15.28
CA SER A 408 1.60 9.55 13.82
C SER A 408 3.04 9.46 13.36
N PHE A 409 3.32 8.85 12.19
CA PHE A 409 4.67 8.84 11.61
C PHE A 409 5.18 10.25 11.29
N TRP A 410 4.28 11.18 11.00
CA TRP A 410 4.59 12.54 10.54
C TRP A 410 4.17 13.61 11.54
N GLU A 411 4.41 13.42 12.84
CA GLU A 411 4.25 14.48 13.84
C GLU A 411 5.31 15.56 13.63
N GLY A 412 4.88 16.82 13.62
CA GLY A 412 5.72 17.97 13.32
C GLY A 412 5.45 18.53 11.94
N GLU A 413 6.34 19.29 11.37
CA GLU A 413 6.20 20.07 10.16
C GLU A 413 5.47 19.33 9.02
N GLY A 414 4.40 19.92 8.52
CA GLY A 414 3.52 19.33 7.53
C GLY A 414 4.29 18.83 6.31
N TYR A 415 3.84 17.74 5.74
CA TYR A 415 4.27 17.27 4.41
C TYR A 415 4.06 18.43 3.44
N SER A 416 5.15 19.06 3.00
CA SER A 416 5.11 20.26 2.13
C SER A 416 4.76 19.92 0.67
N GLY A 417 4.52 18.64 0.37
CA GLY A 417 4.37 18.17 -1.01
C GLY A 417 5.69 18.12 -1.78
N ASP A 418 6.73 18.71 -1.23
CA ASP A 418 8.07 18.58 -1.77
C ASP A 418 8.67 17.28 -1.27
N TYR A 419 8.70 16.26 -2.11
CA TYR A 419 9.72 15.23 -1.99
C TYR A 419 11.03 16.01 -1.86
N PRO A 420 11.78 15.89 -0.74
CA PRO A 420 13.01 16.64 -0.62
C PRO A 420 13.83 16.31 -1.84
N ALA A 421 14.13 17.36 -2.59
CA ALA A 421 14.98 17.25 -3.76
C ALA A 421 16.29 16.63 -3.29
N THR A 422 16.42 15.31 -3.47
CA THR A 422 17.60 14.49 -3.20
C THR A 422 18.13 14.47 -1.74
N PRO A 423 18.46 13.31 -1.18
CA PRO A 423 19.19 13.21 0.07
C PRO A 423 20.60 13.74 -0.13
N GLY A 424 20.82 15.01 0.17
CA GLY A 424 22.10 15.70 -0.04
C GLY A 424 22.17 17.10 0.55
N SER A 425 21.05 17.68 1.00
CA SER A 425 21.04 19.05 1.49
C SER A 425 21.00 19.20 3.02
N ALA A 426 21.11 18.13 3.78
CA ALA A 426 21.14 18.17 5.25
C ALA A 426 22.30 17.36 5.87
N VAL A 427 23.49 17.47 5.28
CA VAL A 427 24.71 17.34 6.09
C VAL A 427 25.07 18.77 6.46
N GLY A 428 24.35 19.32 7.42
CA GLY A 428 24.71 20.52 8.12
C GLY A 428 25.97 20.27 8.89
N MET A 429 27.02 20.95 8.51
CA MET A 429 28.27 21.14 9.26
C MET A 429 27.94 21.49 10.73
N ALA A 430 28.21 20.58 11.63
CA ALA A 430 28.63 20.98 12.95
C ALA A 430 30.14 21.28 12.82
N SER A 431 30.48 22.54 12.63
CA SER A 431 31.79 23.06 12.83
C SER A 431 31.79 23.85 14.13
N GLU A 432 32.68 23.41 15.03
CA GLU A 432 33.18 24.03 16.23
C GLU A 432 32.25 24.13 17.43
#